data_ba73ac117f5df36c6f609a25c8dde4c8
#
_entry.id   ba73ac117f5df36c6f609a25c8dde4c8
#
_cell.length_a   1.000
_cell.length_b   1.000
_cell.length_c   1.000
_cell.angle_alpha   90.00
_cell.angle_beta   90.00
_cell.angle_gamma   90.00
#
_symmetry.space_group_name_H-M   'P 1'
#
loop_
_entity.id
_entity.type
_entity.pdbx_description
1 polymer ?
#
loop_
_entity_poly.entity_id
_entity_poly.type
_entity_poly.pdbx_seq_one_letter_code
_entity_poly.pdbx_strand_id
1 'polypeptide(L)'
;MAGAGALLLRSRAWPFAQSPTAIRKFAVGLPGLGPTAKNEIGQYIPLATKHTANVAGLSTDVYNLAAAEFSELMHPDLPGKTHFFGYSDLFTLDQKYLAGVIVAKRGTPVLLSVTNALKNKHILPVDPTIMAGPNGLTVGDLPLNRIATHLHGGLTPWFSDGTPFQWFTPKGQHGPSFMNVPGTLSVPGTGTNYYPNQQSARLVWYHDHAIGITRLNAYAGIASAYVIVDDFEIGLVNSGLLPDLVGIPLIVQDKGFVPTNILKQDPTWQSGDPGDLWYPHQYEPNTFPSGVPNPKGRWDLGSEDGAPPAQGTMPLPAVSAVAEAFLDTILVNGGLYPKVSVPPKRVRFRMLNGSQARFYHLNLEGPGDRWKRVSWTVRYR
;
A
#
# COMPACT_ATOMS: atom_id res chain seq x y z
N MET A 1 36.36 48.81 0.47
CA MET A 1 35.36 48.15 1.36
C MET A 1 34.56 47.16 0.54
N ALA A 2 34.89 45.89 0.65
CA ALA A 2 34.22 44.84 -0.05
C ALA A 2 33.08 44.32 0.85
N GLY A 3 31.84 44.52 0.42
CA GLY A 3 30.67 43.98 1.08
C GLY A 3 30.57 42.48 0.85
N ALA A 4 30.73 41.69 1.90
CA ALA A 4 30.44 40.26 1.88
C ALA A 4 28.93 40.05 1.79
N GLY A 5 28.44 39.73 0.60
CA GLY A 5 27.07 39.25 0.40
C GLY A 5 26.91 37.92 1.04
N ALA A 6 26.21 37.85 2.18
CA ALA A 6 25.77 36.61 2.77
C ALA A 6 24.82 35.91 1.79
N LEU A 7 25.28 34.86 1.15
CA LEU A 7 24.41 33.93 0.44
C LEU A 7 23.54 33.24 1.51
N LEU A 8 22.34 33.79 1.70
CA LEU A 8 21.29 33.05 2.39
C LEU A 8 20.94 31.85 1.52
N LEU A 9 21.54 30.69 1.84
CA LEU A 9 21.05 29.41 1.40
C LEU A 9 19.63 29.27 1.94
N ARG A 10 18.64 29.65 1.11
CA ARG A 10 17.24 29.35 1.39
C ARG A 10 17.15 27.84 1.48
N SER A 11 16.95 27.32 2.67
CA SER A 11 16.52 25.95 2.82
C SER A 11 15.26 25.78 1.99
N ARG A 12 15.35 25.02 0.89
CA ARG A 12 14.17 24.61 0.16
C ARG A 12 13.32 23.82 1.16
N ALA A 13 12.17 24.37 1.53
CA ALA A 13 11.19 23.60 2.26
C ALA A 13 10.84 22.40 1.39
N TRP A 14 11.15 21.21 1.85
CA TRP A 14 10.75 20.00 1.15
C TRP A 14 9.23 19.88 1.25
N PRO A 15 8.52 19.57 0.16
CA PRO A 15 7.06 19.44 0.17
C PRO A 15 6.59 18.24 1.00
N PHE A 16 7.51 17.41 1.50
CA PHE A 16 7.24 16.21 2.27
C PHE A 16 7.97 16.28 3.61
N ALA A 17 7.29 15.85 4.68
CA ALA A 17 7.98 15.52 5.91
C ALA A 17 8.93 14.36 5.66
N GLN A 18 10.12 14.43 6.22
CA GLN A 18 11.13 13.39 6.11
C GLN A 18 10.96 12.42 7.27
N SER A 19 10.97 11.13 6.97
CA SER A 19 11.03 10.08 7.97
C SER A 19 12.26 10.24 8.89
N PRO A 20 12.26 9.67 10.10
CA PRO A 20 13.42 9.74 10.98
C PRO A 20 14.70 9.32 10.26
N THR A 21 15.71 10.20 10.23
CA THR A 21 16.96 9.97 9.48
C THR A 21 17.85 8.89 10.09
N ALA A 22 17.57 8.48 11.33
CA ALA A 22 18.34 7.49 12.07
C ALA A 22 17.99 6.03 11.72
N ILE A 23 17.07 5.76 10.80
CA ILE A 23 16.69 4.40 10.40
C ILE A 23 17.88 3.72 9.70
N ARG A 24 18.46 2.72 10.37
CA ARG A 24 19.61 1.96 9.83
C ARG A 24 19.16 1.00 8.73
N LYS A 25 19.74 1.13 7.55
CA LYS A 25 19.50 0.22 6.44
C LYS A 25 20.14 -1.14 6.71
N PHE A 26 19.46 -2.22 6.30
CA PHE A 26 19.92 -3.61 6.42
C PHE A 26 20.16 -4.07 7.87
N ALA A 27 19.53 -3.41 8.83
CA ALA A 27 19.60 -3.80 10.24
C ALA A 27 18.71 -5.01 10.56
N VAL A 28 17.59 -5.15 9.85
CA VAL A 28 16.59 -6.21 10.06
C VAL A 28 16.54 -7.18 8.88
N GLY A 29 16.17 -8.42 9.15
CA GLY A 29 15.93 -9.44 8.13
C GLY A 29 14.63 -9.22 7.36
N LEU A 30 14.57 -9.76 6.15
CA LEU A 30 13.35 -9.75 5.33
C LEU A 30 12.25 -10.58 6.01
N PRO A 31 11.05 -10.02 6.25
CA PRO A 31 9.90 -10.80 6.67
C PRO A 31 9.52 -11.82 5.60
N GLY A 32 9.45 -13.10 5.96
CA GLY A 32 9.06 -14.17 5.06
C GLY A 32 7.60 -14.58 5.21
N LEU A 33 7.16 -15.58 4.45
CA LEU A 33 5.80 -16.10 4.50
C LEU A 33 5.61 -17.03 5.70
N GLY A 34 4.61 -16.74 6.52
CA GLY A 34 4.21 -17.53 7.68
C GLY A 34 5.10 -17.36 8.91
N PRO A 35 4.64 -17.82 10.07
CA PRO A 35 5.28 -17.55 11.37
C PRO A 35 6.65 -18.22 11.54
N THR A 36 6.96 -19.25 10.77
CA THR A 36 8.28 -19.92 10.78
C THR A 36 9.37 -19.11 10.07
N ALA A 37 8.97 -18.14 9.23
CA ALA A 37 9.88 -17.26 8.48
C ALA A 37 9.90 -15.83 9.04
N LYS A 38 9.64 -15.68 10.34
CA LYS A 38 9.72 -14.39 11.03
C LYS A 38 11.18 -13.92 11.14
N ASN A 39 11.37 -12.61 10.98
CA ASN A 39 12.64 -11.98 11.25
C ASN A 39 12.91 -11.79 12.77
N GLU A 40 14.05 -11.20 13.12
CA GLU A 40 14.52 -11.01 14.49
C GLU A 40 13.63 -10.09 15.36
N ILE A 41 12.79 -9.25 14.75
CA ILE A 41 11.81 -8.41 15.46
C ILE A 41 10.39 -8.98 15.41
N GLY A 42 10.24 -10.22 14.91
CA GLY A 42 8.99 -10.95 14.89
C GLY A 42 8.06 -10.62 13.73
N GLN A 43 8.52 -9.90 12.71
CA GLN A 43 7.74 -9.65 11.50
C GLN A 43 7.74 -10.87 10.58
N TYR A 44 6.60 -11.16 9.99
CA TYR A 44 6.36 -12.13 8.91
C TYR A 44 5.07 -11.76 8.18
N ILE A 45 4.82 -12.32 7.03
CA ILE A 45 3.60 -12.11 6.27
C ILE A 45 2.67 -13.31 6.51
N PRO A 46 1.52 -13.14 7.19
CA PRO A 46 0.55 -14.21 7.40
C PRO A 46 -0.10 -14.69 6.09
N LEU A 47 -0.17 -15.99 5.92
CA LEU A 47 -0.99 -16.63 4.89
C LEU A 47 -2.46 -16.64 5.35
N ALA A 48 -3.38 -16.48 4.41
CA ALA A 48 -4.80 -16.69 4.66
C ALA A 48 -5.11 -18.18 4.83
N THR A 49 -5.96 -18.51 5.79
CA THR A 49 -6.42 -19.88 6.04
C THR A 49 -7.39 -20.31 4.96
N LYS A 50 -7.02 -21.37 4.26
CA LYS A 50 -7.84 -21.95 3.19
C LYS A 50 -8.87 -22.93 3.74
N HIS A 51 -10.11 -22.74 3.34
CA HIS A 51 -11.17 -23.73 3.47
C HIS A 51 -11.65 -24.14 2.08
N THR A 52 -12.43 -25.20 1.98
CA THR A 52 -13.01 -25.63 0.71
C THR A 52 -14.52 -25.79 0.88
N ALA A 53 -15.27 -25.28 -0.07
CA ALA A 53 -16.72 -25.43 -0.13
C ALA A 53 -17.17 -25.70 -1.57
N ASN A 54 -18.39 -26.20 -1.71
CA ASN A 54 -19.06 -26.25 -3.01
C ASN A 54 -19.82 -24.93 -3.23
N VAL A 55 -19.43 -24.16 -4.23
CA VAL A 55 -20.08 -22.92 -4.62
C VAL A 55 -20.59 -23.06 -6.05
N ALA A 56 -21.89 -23.00 -6.24
CA ALA A 56 -22.56 -23.17 -7.55
C ALA A 56 -22.11 -24.47 -8.28
N GLY A 57 -21.92 -25.57 -7.55
CA GLY A 57 -21.51 -26.86 -8.12
C GLY A 57 -20.01 -27.04 -8.34
N LEU A 58 -19.19 -26.02 -8.02
CA LEU A 58 -17.74 -26.05 -8.17
C LEU A 58 -17.03 -26.17 -6.82
N SER A 59 -16.01 -27.02 -6.73
CA SER A 59 -15.10 -27.04 -5.58
C SER A 59 -14.33 -25.73 -5.57
N THR A 60 -14.53 -24.92 -4.53
CA THR A 60 -14.05 -23.53 -4.42
C THR A 60 -13.22 -23.38 -3.15
N ASP A 61 -12.06 -22.76 -3.25
CA ASP A 61 -11.26 -22.37 -2.11
C ASP A 61 -11.90 -21.13 -1.45
N VAL A 62 -12.10 -21.16 -0.14
CA VAL A 62 -12.80 -20.08 0.60
C VAL A 62 -11.86 -19.47 1.61
N TYR A 63 -11.79 -18.13 1.62
CA TYR A 63 -11.01 -17.34 2.55
C TYR A 63 -11.89 -16.30 3.24
N ASN A 64 -11.70 -16.13 4.55
CA ASN A 64 -12.45 -15.18 5.36
C ASN A 64 -11.49 -14.25 6.07
N LEU A 65 -11.51 -12.98 5.70
CA LEU A 65 -10.64 -11.95 6.23
C LEU A 65 -11.45 -10.83 6.90
N ALA A 66 -10.82 -10.09 7.79
CA ALA A 66 -11.30 -8.81 8.25
C ALA A 66 -10.34 -7.69 7.81
N ALA A 67 -10.87 -6.53 7.47
CA ALA A 67 -10.10 -5.29 7.36
C ALA A 67 -10.26 -4.53 8.67
N ALA A 68 -9.18 -4.33 9.41
CA ALA A 68 -9.20 -3.74 10.75
C ALA A 68 -7.98 -2.85 11.01
N GLU A 69 -8.04 -2.08 12.09
CA GLU A 69 -6.96 -1.25 12.60
C GLU A 69 -6.06 -2.07 13.53
N PHE A 70 -4.76 -1.94 13.40
CA PHE A 70 -3.76 -2.60 14.25
C PHE A 70 -2.47 -1.79 14.37
N SER A 71 -1.51 -2.27 15.17
CA SER A 71 -0.20 -1.62 15.31
C SER A 71 0.91 -2.65 15.29
N GLU A 72 1.97 -2.37 14.53
CA GLU A 72 3.14 -3.25 14.42
C GLU A 72 4.44 -2.47 14.57
N LEU A 73 5.45 -3.09 15.17
CA LEU A 73 6.81 -2.56 15.18
C LEU A 73 7.45 -2.80 13.83
N MET A 74 7.69 -1.71 13.09
CA MET A 74 8.21 -1.79 11.73
C MET A 74 9.74 -1.78 11.65
N HIS A 75 10.39 -1.15 12.62
CA HIS A 75 11.85 -1.09 12.74
C HIS A 75 12.27 -0.71 14.16
N PRO A 76 13.38 -1.23 14.70
CA PRO A 76 13.87 -0.87 16.04
C PRO A 76 14.22 0.61 16.23
N ASP A 77 14.54 1.30 15.14
CA ASP A 77 14.91 2.72 15.17
C ASP A 77 13.71 3.67 15.01
N LEU A 78 12.50 3.14 14.84
CA LEU A 78 11.29 3.96 14.91
C LEU A 78 10.91 4.21 16.37
N PRO A 79 10.34 5.39 16.69
CA PRO A 79 9.99 5.76 18.07
C PRO A 79 8.96 4.85 18.75
N GLY A 80 8.22 4.04 17.98
CA GLY A 80 7.16 3.18 18.50
C GLY A 80 6.63 2.21 17.46
N LYS A 81 5.49 1.61 17.77
CA LYS A 81 4.71 0.84 16.79
C LYS A 81 4.00 1.81 15.85
N THR A 82 3.92 1.43 14.59
CA THR A 82 3.17 2.17 13.57
C THR A 82 1.73 1.67 13.51
N HIS A 83 0.77 2.58 13.48
CA HIS A 83 -0.64 2.26 13.26
C HIS A 83 -0.91 2.03 11.78
N PHE A 84 -1.68 0.98 11.51
CA PHE A 84 -2.09 0.56 10.18
C PHE A 84 -3.58 0.24 10.11
N PHE A 85 -4.12 0.31 8.92
CA PHE A 85 -5.22 -0.54 8.49
C PHE A 85 -4.64 -1.77 7.80
N GLY A 86 -5.35 -2.89 7.80
CA GLY A 86 -4.90 -4.07 7.07
C GLY A 86 -5.82 -5.25 7.22
N TYR A 87 -5.50 -6.29 6.48
CA TYR A 87 -6.24 -7.54 6.58
C TYR A 87 -5.75 -8.37 7.77
N SER A 88 -6.65 -9.19 8.31
CA SER A 88 -6.35 -10.27 9.23
C SER A 88 -7.19 -11.49 8.85
N ASP A 89 -6.65 -12.66 9.04
CA ASP A 89 -7.39 -13.91 8.87
C ASP A 89 -8.33 -14.12 10.06
N LEU A 90 -9.62 -14.43 9.82
CA LEU A 90 -10.61 -14.59 10.88
C LEU A 90 -10.43 -15.87 11.71
N PHE A 91 -9.59 -16.79 11.30
CA PHE A 91 -9.32 -18.03 12.02
C PHE A 91 -8.06 -17.94 12.88
N THR A 92 -6.97 -17.37 12.34
CA THR A 92 -5.72 -17.22 13.08
C THR A 92 -5.68 -15.93 13.89
N LEU A 93 -6.48 -14.94 13.51
CA LEU A 93 -6.49 -13.58 14.08
C LEU A 93 -5.13 -12.87 14.03
N ASP A 94 -4.23 -13.33 13.15
CA ASP A 94 -2.91 -12.72 12.95
C ASP A 94 -3.04 -11.36 12.27
N GLN A 95 -2.91 -10.30 13.07
CA GLN A 95 -2.89 -8.92 12.59
C GLN A 95 -1.46 -8.46 12.38
N LYS A 96 -0.99 -8.51 11.15
CA LYS A 96 0.33 -8.07 10.73
C LYS A 96 0.26 -7.36 9.39
N TYR A 97 1.30 -6.61 9.11
CA TYR A 97 1.41 -5.92 7.83
C TYR A 97 1.42 -6.93 6.66
N LEU A 98 0.66 -6.66 5.62
CA LEU A 98 0.43 -7.54 4.45
C LEU A 98 -0.22 -8.90 4.78
N ALA A 99 -0.88 -9.05 5.93
CA ALA A 99 -1.59 -10.28 6.26
C ALA A 99 -2.66 -10.65 5.22
N GLY A 100 -2.97 -11.95 5.14
CA GLY A 100 -3.98 -12.47 4.24
C GLY A 100 -3.44 -12.90 2.87
N VAL A 101 -2.15 -13.25 2.76
CA VAL A 101 -1.61 -13.76 1.49
C VAL A 101 -2.35 -15.00 1.05
N ILE A 102 -2.89 -14.98 -0.17
CA ILE A 102 -3.60 -16.09 -0.79
C ILE A 102 -2.68 -16.77 -1.81
N VAL A 103 -2.61 -18.09 -1.76
CA VAL A 103 -1.96 -18.93 -2.79
C VAL A 103 -3.03 -19.76 -3.47
N ALA A 104 -3.43 -19.36 -4.67
CA ALA A 104 -4.49 -19.98 -5.45
C ALA A 104 -3.91 -20.80 -6.59
N LYS A 105 -4.64 -21.86 -6.99
CA LYS A 105 -4.30 -22.65 -8.18
C LYS A 105 -5.15 -22.19 -9.37
N ARG A 106 -4.51 -22.04 -10.53
CA ARG A 106 -5.23 -21.76 -11.79
C ARG A 106 -6.36 -22.74 -12.03
N GLY A 107 -7.53 -22.24 -12.37
CA GLY A 107 -8.73 -23.05 -12.62
C GLY A 107 -9.47 -23.50 -11.35
N THR A 108 -8.91 -23.30 -10.15
CA THR A 108 -9.63 -23.48 -8.89
C THR A 108 -10.19 -22.13 -8.46
N PRO A 109 -11.51 -21.97 -8.41
CA PRO A 109 -12.11 -20.71 -7.99
C PRO A 109 -11.78 -20.37 -6.53
N VAL A 110 -11.75 -19.09 -6.23
CA VAL A 110 -11.65 -18.57 -4.86
C VAL A 110 -12.89 -17.75 -4.56
N LEU A 111 -13.49 -17.97 -3.40
CA LEU A 111 -14.46 -17.10 -2.75
C LEU A 111 -13.76 -16.38 -1.59
N LEU A 112 -13.58 -15.09 -1.72
CA LEU A 112 -13.01 -14.24 -0.68
C LEU A 112 -14.13 -13.44 0.00
N SER A 113 -14.28 -13.60 1.31
CA SER A 113 -15.15 -12.76 2.15
C SER A 113 -14.30 -11.80 2.96
N VAL A 114 -14.62 -10.53 2.92
CA VAL A 114 -13.93 -9.49 3.70
C VAL A 114 -14.94 -8.78 4.59
N THR A 115 -14.75 -8.89 5.90
CA THR A 115 -15.53 -8.15 6.90
C THR A 115 -14.83 -6.82 7.19
N ASN A 116 -15.53 -5.72 7.01
CA ASN A 116 -15.04 -4.39 7.34
C ASN A 116 -15.23 -4.11 8.84
N ALA A 117 -14.14 -4.05 9.58
CA ALA A 117 -14.11 -3.76 11.02
C ALA A 117 -13.43 -2.41 11.34
N LEU A 118 -13.31 -1.52 10.35
CA LEU A 118 -12.70 -0.20 10.53
C LEU A 118 -13.56 0.72 11.38
N LYS A 119 -12.93 1.56 12.21
CA LYS A 119 -13.60 2.63 12.95
C LYS A 119 -14.04 3.75 11.99
N ASN A 120 -14.87 4.67 12.49
CA ASN A 120 -15.41 5.75 11.67
C ASN A 120 -14.37 6.79 11.21
N LYS A 121 -13.22 6.90 11.89
CA LYS A 121 -12.15 7.87 11.60
C LYS A 121 -11.02 7.16 10.86
N HIS A 122 -10.51 7.80 9.79
CA HIS A 122 -9.31 7.34 9.10
C HIS A 122 -8.05 7.67 9.93
N ILE A 123 -7.02 6.80 9.91
CA ILE A 123 -5.76 7.02 10.64
C ILE A 123 -4.86 8.08 9.98
N LEU A 124 -5.08 8.35 8.70
CA LEU A 124 -4.39 9.40 7.94
C LEU A 124 -5.30 10.61 7.73
N PRO A 125 -4.72 11.80 7.50
CA PRO A 125 -5.50 12.97 7.11
C PRO A 125 -6.23 12.71 5.80
N VAL A 126 -7.52 12.99 5.77
CA VAL A 126 -8.36 12.86 4.57
C VAL A 126 -8.66 14.27 4.07
N ASP A 127 -8.37 14.53 2.80
CA ASP A 127 -8.84 15.73 2.14
C ASP A 127 -10.31 15.54 1.72
N PRO A 128 -11.25 16.25 2.36
CA PRO A 128 -12.68 16.07 2.07
C PRO A 128 -13.09 16.63 0.71
N THR A 129 -12.25 17.45 0.06
CA THR A 129 -12.57 18.15 -1.18
C THR A 129 -12.23 17.37 -2.44
N ILE A 130 -11.57 16.21 -2.31
CA ILE A 130 -11.26 15.35 -3.45
C ILE A 130 -12.56 14.81 -4.06
N MET A 131 -12.65 14.89 -5.38
CA MET A 131 -13.81 14.38 -6.12
C MET A 131 -13.99 12.88 -5.90
N ALA A 132 -15.20 12.46 -5.57
CA ALA A 132 -15.57 11.09 -5.27
C ALA A 132 -16.78 10.59 -6.09
N GLY A 133 -17.20 11.34 -7.10
CA GLY A 133 -18.31 10.92 -7.95
C GLY A 133 -18.86 12.06 -8.81
N PRO A 134 -19.94 11.80 -9.57
CA PRO A 134 -20.62 12.81 -10.37
C PRO A 134 -21.31 13.86 -9.49
N ASN A 135 -21.76 14.95 -10.12
CA ASN A 135 -22.54 16.03 -9.50
C ASN A 135 -21.83 16.73 -8.31
N GLY A 136 -20.50 16.78 -8.34
CA GLY A 136 -19.72 17.43 -7.28
C GLY A 136 -19.60 16.64 -5.99
N LEU A 137 -19.96 15.35 -6.00
CA LEU A 137 -19.75 14.47 -4.84
C LEU A 137 -18.26 14.40 -4.48
N THR A 138 -17.94 14.65 -3.22
CA THR A 138 -16.57 14.65 -2.70
C THR A 138 -16.35 13.53 -1.67
N VAL A 139 -15.10 13.36 -1.28
CA VAL A 139 -14.73 12.41 -0.20
C VAL A 139 -15.40 12.75 1.11
N GLY A 140 -15.62 14.05 1.39
CA GLY A 140 -16.28 14.51 2.61
C GLY A 140 -17.76 14.10 2.72
N ASP A 141 -18.41 13.78 1.61
CA ASP A 141 -19.80 13.35 1.57
C ASP A 141 -19.98 11.84 1.81
N LEU A 142 -18.89 11.10 1.89
CA LEU A 142 -18.88 9.64 1.98
C LEU A 142 -18.28 9.15 3.30
N PRO A 143 -18.71 7.97 3.81
CA PRO A 143 -18.14 7.38 5.01
C PRO A 143 -16.63 7.13 4.85
N LEU A 144 -15.80 7.59 5.82
CA LEU A 144 -14.33 7.49 5.76
C LEU A 144 -13.80 6.08 6.02
N ASN A 145 -14.64 5.18 6.53
CA ASN A 145 -14.31 3.78 6.80
C ASN A 145 -14.86 2.82 5.74
N ARG A 146 -15.15 3.32 4.53
CA ARG A 146 -15.55 2.48 3.41
C ARG A 146 -14.35 1.75 2.81
N ILE A 147 -14.57 0.52 2.34
CA ILE A 147 -13.58 -0.27 1.60
C ILE A 147 -14.24 -0.91 0.38
N ALA A 148 -13.43 -1.19 -0.65
CA ALA A 148 -13.80 -2.01 -1.81
C ALA A 148 -12.61 -2.92 -2.13
N THR A 149 -12.80 -4.23 -2.15
CA THR A 149 -11.68 -5.16 -2.37
C THR A 149 -11.51 -5.44 -3.86
N HIS A 150 -10.39 -5.01 -4.43
CA HIS A 150 -10.04 -5.20 -5.85
C HIS A 150 -8.85 -6.15 -6.00
N LEU A 151 -8.98 -7.17 -6.85
CA LEU A 151 -7.86 -8.03 -7.25
C LEU A 151 -7.17 -7.40 -8.46
N HIS A 152 -6.10 -6.65 -8.21
CA HIS A 152 -5.36 -5.90 -9.22
C HIS A 152 -4.64 -6.84 -10.20
N GLY A 153 -5.05 -6.78 -11.46
CA GLY A 153 -4.58 -7.69 -12.51
C GLY A 153 -5.30 -9.04 -12.54
N GLY A 154 -6.39 -9.20 -11.80
CA GLY A 154 -7.25 -10.37 -11.84
C GLY A 154 -8.19 -10.40 -13.06
N LEU A 155 -8.46 -11.57 -13.60
CA LEU A 155 -9.58 -11.79 -14.51
C LEU A 155 -10.81 -12.13 -13.66
N THR A 156 -11.60 -11.11 -13.34
CA THR A 156 -12.72 -11.22 -12.40
C THR A 156 -14.06 -10.89 -13.08
N PRO A 157 -15.18 -11.47 -12.64
CA PRO A 157 -16.47 -11.00 -13.07
C PRO A 157 -16.74 -9.59 -12.50
N TRP A 158 -17.51 -8.78 -13.20
CA TRP A 158 -17.73 -7.37 -12.88
C TRP A 158 -18.20 -7.10 -11.44
N PHE A 159 -19.03 -8.00 -10.88
CA PHE A 159 -19.55 -7.89 -9.51
C PHE A 159 -18.50 -8.22 -8.42
N SER A 160 -17.36 -8.79 -8.80
CA SER A 160 -16.24 -9.12 -7.93
C SER A 160 -14.97 -8.37 -8.29
N ASP A 161 -15.04 -7.36 -9.17
CA ASP A 161 -13.89 -6.56 -9.56
C ASP A 161 -13.45 -5.57 -8.47
N GLY A 162 -14.36 -5.21 -7.58
CA GLY A 162 -14.05 -4.22 -6.52
C GLY A 162 -13.87 -2.83 -7.10
N THR A 163 -14.72 -2.44 -8.04
CA THR A 163 -14.69 -1.09 -8.65
C THR A 163 -14.88 0.01 -7.60
N PRO A 164 -14.49 1.26 -7.90
CA PRO A 164 -14.55 2.35 -6.93
C PRO A 164 -15.90 2.57 -6.24
N PHE A 165 -17.00 2.24 -6.91
CA PHE A 165 -18.35 2.37 -6.38
C PHE A 165 -18.91 1.08 -5.76
N GLN A 166 -18.13 0.03 -5.66
CA GLN A 166 -18.46 -1.20 -4.95
C GLN A 166 -18.07 -1.18 -3.46
N TRP A 167 -17.89 0.01 -2.90
CA TRP A 167 -17.51 0.16 -1.51
C TRP A 167 -18.62 -0.23 -0.53
N PHE A 168 -18.24 -0.65 0.66
CA PHE A 168 -19.13 -0.93 1.78
C PHE A 168 -18.48 -0.53 3.12
N THR A 169 -19.32 -0.30 4.13
CA THR A 169 -18.92 0.11 5.48
C THR A 169 -19.22 -0.97 6.51
N PRO A 170 -18.66 -0.89 7.73
CA PRO A 170 -18.96 -1.84 8.82
C PRO A 170 -20.45 -1.96 9.15
N LYS A 171 -21.23 -0.89 8.95
CA LYS A 171 -22.68 -0.84 9.24
C LYS A 171 -23.55 -1.21 8.06
N GLY A 172 -22.96 -1.67 6.95
CA GLY A 172 -23.72 -2.12 5.76
C GLY A 172 -24.16 -0.99 4.82
N GLN A 173 -23.76 0.27 5.05
CA GLN A 173 -23.88 1.28 3.98
C GLN A 173 -22.97 0.87 2.83
N HIS A 174 -23.39 1.11 1.60
CA HIS A 174 -22.64 0.70 0.44
C HIS A 174 -22.81 1.64 -0.76
N GLY A 175 -21.87 1.58 -1.68
CA GLY A 175 -21.92 2.30 -2.94
C GLY A 175 -22.95 1.71 -3.92
N PRO A 176 -23.29 2.48 -4.97
CA PRO A 176 -24.37 2.11 -5.89
C PRO A 176 -24.11 0.85 -6.71
N SER A 177 -22.86 0.44 -6.85
CA SER A 177 -22.48 -0.77 -7.61
C SER A 177 -22.08 -1.95 -6.71
N PHE A 178 -22.24 -1.82 -5.39
CA PHE A 178 -21.91 -2.91 -4.47
C PHE A 178 -22.84 -4.10 -4.69
N MET A 179 -22.24 -5.26 -4.81
CA MET A 179 -22.96 -6.52 -4.95
C MET A 179 -22.11 -7.65 -4.37
N ASN A 180 -22.71 -8.46 -3.53
CA ASN A 180 -22.11 -9.71 -3.11
C ASN A 180 -22.21 -10.78 -4.21
N VAL A 181 -21.36 -11.78 -4.14
CA VAL A 181 -21.44 -12.95 -5.06
C VAL A 181 -22.83 -13.56 -4.96
N PRO A 182 -23.55 -13.73 -6.08
CA PRO A 182 -24.89 -14.31 -6.09
C PRO A 182 -24.93 -15.67 -5.39
N GLY A 183 -25.91 -15.87 -4.53
CA GLY A 183 -26.07 -17.08 -3.74
C GLY A 183 -25.24 -17.16 -2.46
N THR A 184 -24.41 -16.16 -2.15
CA THR A 184 -23.75 -16.07 -0.85
C THR A 184 -24.63 -15.35 0.17
N LEU A 185 -24.40 -15.65 1.46
CA LEU A 185 -25.12 -14.98 2.54
C LEU A 185 -24.72 -13.49 2.58
N SER A 186 -25.72 -12.61 2.54
CA SER A 186 -25.51 -11.18 2.73
C SER A 186 -25.42 -10.87 4.23
N VAL A 187 -24.25 -10.45 4.67
CA VAL A 187 -24.00 -10.03 6.06
C VAL A 187 -23.64 -8.55 6.04
N PRO A 188 -24.30 -7.68 6.81
CA PRO A 188 -23.95 -6.28 6.91
C PRO A 188 -22.45 -6.11 7.26
N GLY A 189 -21.78 -5.24 6.54
CA GLY A 189 -20.33 -5.02 6.74
C GLY A 189 -19.42 -6.07 6.12
N THR A 190 -19.93 -7.03 5.35
CA THR A 190 -19.15 -8.03 4.66
C THR A 190 -19.36 -7.96 3.16
N GLY A 191 -18.29 -7.89 2.40
CA GLY A 191 -18.26 -8.01 0.95
C GLY A 191 -17.70 -9.36 0.53
N THR A 192 -18.28 -9.97 -0.51
CA THR A 192 -17.80 -11.24 -1.08
C THR A 192 -17.36 -11.06 -2.52
N ASN A 193 -16.23 -11.69 -2.88
CA ASN A 193 -15.66 -11.65 -4.21
C ASN A 193 -15.37 -13.07 -4.71
N TYR A 194 -15.63 -13.30 -5.99
CA TYR A 194 -15.38 -14.58 -6.66
C TYR A 194 -14.30 -14.41 -7.72
N TYR A 195 -13.22 -15.17 -7.59
CA TYR A 195 -12.07 -15.15 -8.50
C TYR A 195 -11.92 -16.50 -9.19
N PRO A 196 -12.22 -16.60 -10.50
CA PRO A 196 -12.16 -17.87 -11.23
C PRO A 196 -10.75 -18.37 -11.51
N ASN A 197 -9.72 -17.54 -11.31
CA ASN A 197 -8.29 -17.87 -11.47
C ASN A 197 -7.94 -18.45 -12.85
N GLN A 198 -8.48 -17.90 -13.94
CA GLN A 198 -8.26 -18.41 -15.29
C GLN A 198 -6.94 -17.94 -15.91
N GLN A 199 -6.27 -16.96 -15.33
CA GLN A 199 -5.00 -16.45 -15.82
C GLN A 199 -3.83 -17.35 -15.47
N SER A 200 -2.70 -17.20 -16.20
CA SER A 200 -1.45 -17.94 -15.97
C SER A 200 -0.83 -17.60 -14.59
N ALA A 201 0.02 -18.52 -14.11
CA ALA A 201 0.76 -18.37 -12.86
C ALA A 201 1.52 -17.04 -12.77
N ARG A 202 1.31 -16.31 -11.67
CA ARG A 202 1.91 -15.00 -11.40
C ARG A 202 1.71 -14.55 -9.96
N LEU A 203 2.47 -13.53 -9.55
CA LEU A 203 2.17 -12.74 -8.37
C LEU A 203 1.36 -11.53 -8.81
N VAL A 204 0.19 -11.35 -8.23
CA VAL A 204 -0.64 -10.14 -8.25
C VAL A 204 -0.96 -9.74 -6.82
N TRP A 205 -1.79 -8.74 -6.61
CA TRP A 205 -2.15 -8.27 -5.28
C TRP A 205 -3.61 -7.86 -5.24
N TYR A 206 -4.18 -7.82 -4.06
CA TYR A 206 -5.50 -7.24 -3.85
C TYR A 206 -5.40 -6.12 -2.81
N HIS A 207 -6.19 -5.08 -3.01
CA HIS A 207 -6.13 -3.88 -2.21
C HIS A 207 -7.47 -3.15 -2.20
N ASP A 208 -7.58 -2.14 -1.34
CA ASP A 208 -8.73 -1.26 -1.36
C ASP A 208 -8.82 -0.44 -2.66
N HIS A 209 -10.04 -0.28 -3.16
CA HIS A 209 -10.31 0.52 -4.36
C HIS A 209 -11.47 1.51 -4.18
N ALA A 210 -11.87 1.82 -2.93
CA ALA A 210 -12.98 2.73 -2.64
C ALA A 210 -12.73 4.13 -3.19
N ILE A 211 -13.72 4.69 -3.91
CA ILE A 211 -13.60 5.98 -4.59
C ILE A 211 -13.04 7.08 -3.68
N GLY A 212 -12.08 7.84 -4.19
CA GLY A 212 -11.48 9.02 -3.57
C GLY A 212 -10.54 8.74 -2.37
N ILE A 213 -10.52 7.53 -1.79
CA ILE A 213 -9.64 7.16 -0.68
C ILE A 213 -8.77 5.93 -0.93
N THR A 214 -8.81 5.34 -2.12
CA THR A 214 -7.98 4.18 -2.51
C THR A 214 -6.51 4.40 -2.13
N ARG A 215 -5.93 5.56 -2.48
CA ARG A 215 -4.54 5.91 -2.17
C ARG A 215 -4.25 5.87 -0.66
N LEU A 216 -5.19 6.31 0.17
CA LEU A 216 -5.02 6.35 1.63
C LEU A 216 -5.21 4.96 2.25
N ASN A 217 -6.25 4.23 1.85
CA ASN A 217 -6.55 2.89 2.37
C ASN A 217 -5.43 1.90 2.00
N ALA A 218 -4.99 1.87 0.73
CA ALA A 218 -3.88 1.03 0.29
C ALA A 218 -2.55 1.43 0.97
N TYR A 219 -2.29 2.73 1.10
CA TYR A 219 -1.12 3.23 1.83
C TYR A 219 -1.18 2.90 3.31
N ALA A 220 -2.35 3.00 3.94
CA ALA A 220 -2.56 2.62 5.33
C ALA A 220 -2.34 1.13 5.60
N GLY A 221 -2.36 0.28 4.54
CA GLY A 221 -2.02 -1.14 4.61
C GLY A 221 -3.14 -2.10 4.20
N ILE A 222 -4.29 -1.60 3.67
CA ILE A 222 -5.33 -2.50 3.11
C ILE A 222 -4.85 -3.00 1.75
N ALA A 223 -3.87 -3.90 1.79
CA ALA A 223 -3.26 -4.54 0.64
C ALA A 223 -2.63 -5.87 1.06
N SER A 224 -2.67 -6.88 0.19
CA SER A 224 -1.97 -8.14 0.38
C SER A 224 -1.66 -8.82 -0.95
N ALA A 225 -0.77 -9.81 -0.93
CA ALA A 225 -0.35 -10.54 -2.11
C ALA A 225 -1.35 -11.66 -2.48
N TYR A 226 -1.43 -11.92 -3.76
CA TYR A 226 -2.19 -13.03 -4.33
C TYR A 226 -1.32 -13.77 -5.34
N VAL A 227 -0.94 -14.99 -5.01
CA VAL A 227 -0.08 -15.84 -5.85
C VAL A 227 -0.95 -16.82 -6.60
N ILE A 228 -0.89 -16.82 -7.92
CA ILE A 228 -1.50 -17.85 -8.75
C ILE A 228 -0.39 -18.83 -9.17
N VAL A 229 -0.60 -20.11 -8.93
CA VAL A 229 0.24 -21.21 -9.40
C VAL A 229 -0.53 -22.05 -10.42
N ASP A 230 0.17 -22.74 -11.31
CA ASP A 230 -0.46 -23.63 -12.29
C ASP A 230 0.30 -24.95 -12.45
N ASP A 231 -0.29 -25.89 -13.17
CA ASP A 231 0.30 -27.21 -13.37
C ASP A 231 1.61 -27.15 -14.19
N PHE A 232 1.79 -26.12 -15.01
CA PHE A 232 3.04 -25.89 -15.73
C PHE A 232 4.18 -25.56 -14.77
N GLU A 233 3.98 -24.60 -13.86
CA GLU A 233 4.98 -24.27 -12.81
C GLU A 233 5.24 -25.48 -11.89
N ILE A 234 4.21 -26.20 -11.49
CA ILE A 234 4.34 -27.42 -10.69
C ILE A 234 5.23 -28.43 -11.41
N GLY A 235 5.01 -28.64 -12.71
CA GLY A 235 5.87 -29.50 -13.55
C GLY A 235 7.32 -29.04 -13.59
N LEU A 236 7.58 -27.74 -13.68
CA LEU A 236 8.94 -27.18 -13.65
C LEU A 236 9.63 -27.37 -12.29
N VAL A 237 8.89 -27.28 -11.20
CA VAL A 237 9.43 -27.56 -9.85
C VAL A 237 9.74 -29.05 -9.71
N ASN A 238 8.82 -29.91 -10.11
CA ASN A 238 9.00 -31.37 -10.03
C ASN A 238 10.17 -31.89 -10.90
N SER A 239 10.46 -31.21 -12.01
CA SER A 239 11.63 -31.51 -12.86
C SER A 239 12.94 -30.87 -12.37
N GLY A 240 12.92 -30.10 -11.29
CA GLY A 240 14.09 -29.40 -10.76
C GLY A 240 14.52 -28.17 -11.56
N LEU A 241 13.76 -27.76 -12.56
CA LEU A 241 14.03 -26.55 -13.34
C LEU A 241 13.73 -25.28 -12.54
N LEU A 242 12.71 -25.30 -11.69
CA LEU A 242 12.46 -24.24 -10.70
C LEU A 242 12.74 -24.75 -9.29
N PRO A 243 13.35 -23.92 -8.42
CA PRO A 243 13.73 -24.35 -7.05
C PRO A 243 12.54 -24.43 -6.10
N ASP A 244 11.48 -23.67 -6.37
CA ASP A 244 10.34 -23.49 -5.47
C ASP A 244 9.10 -23.03 -6.25
N LEU A 245 7.91 -23.43 -5.79
CA LEU A 245 6.64 -23.07 -6.42
C LEU A 245 6.25 -21.61 -6.14
N VAL A 246 6.33 -21.18 -4.90
CA VAL A 246 5.97 -19.80 -4.49
C VAL A 246 7.16 -18.87 -4.60
N GLY A 247 8.34 -19.35 -4.24
CA GLY A 247 9.56 -18.54 -4.16
C GLY A 247 9.54 -17.57 -2.96
N ILE A 248 10.46 -16.63 -2.98
CA ILE A 248 10.52 -15.56 -1.99
C ILE A 248 9.78 -14.34 -2.56
N PRO A 249 8.62 -13.98 -2.03
CA PRO A 249 7.94 -12.75 -2.46
C PRO A 249 8.72 -11.54 -2.00
N LEU A 250 8.79 -10.53 -2.84
CA LEU A 250 9.35 -9.21 -2.56
C LEU A 250 8.30 -8.15 -2.91
N ILE A 251 7.47 -7.80 -1.93
CA ILE A 251 6.45 -6.77 -2.07
C ILE A 251 7.10 -5.45 -1.67
N VAL A 252 7.44 -4.65 -2.68
CA VAL A 252 8.18 -3.39 -2.51
C VAL A 252 7.18 -2.25 -2.41
N GLN A 253 7.31 -1.44 -1.38
CA GLN A 253 6.47 -0.28 -1.12
C GLN A 253 7.31 0.90 -0.63
N ASP A 254 6.80 2.11 -0.76
CA ASP A 254 7.39 3.30 -0.17
C ASP A 254 6.42 3.95 0.82
N LYS A 255 6.95 4.38 1.97
CA LYS A 255 6.19 5.05 3.02
C LYS A 255 6.98 6.20 3.62
N GLY A 256 6.26 7.15 4.23
CA GLY A 256 6.81 8.16 5.11
C GLY A 256 6.39 7.86 6.54
N PHE A 257 7.27 8.17 7.49
CA PHE A 257 6.98 8.02 8.92
C PHE A 257 7.07 9.36 9.62
N VAL A 258 6.16 9.60 10.56
CA VAL A 258 6.12 10.82 11.35
C VAL A 258 7.41 10.96 12.17
N PRO A 259 8.22 12.01 11.94
CA PRO A 259 9.42 12.25 12.75
C PRO A 259 9.06 12.93 14.07
N THR A 260 9.95 12.88 15.04
CA THR A 260 9.76 13.54 16.35
C THR A 260 9.64 15.07 16.26
N ASN A 261 10.11 15.66 15.18
CA ASN A 261 10.04 17.10 14.91
C ASN A 261 9.01 17.45 13.84
N ILE A 262 7.95 16.64 13.72
CA ILE A 262 6.94 16.78 12.66
C ILE A 262 6.37 18.19 12.55
N LEU A 263 6.04 18.83 13.66
CA LEU A 263 5.45 20.19 13.64
C LEU A 263 6.40 21.29 13.14
N LYS A 264 7.72 21.01 13.06
CA LYS A 264 8.67 21.89 12.38
C LYS A 264 8.68 21.68 10.87
N GLN A 265 8.44 20.44 10.43
CA GLN A 265 8.42 20.07 9.00
C GLN A 265 7.03 20.26 8.39
N ASP A 266 5.99 19.92 9.13
CA ASP A 266 4.59 20.01 8.77
C ASP A 266 3.76 20.59 9.92
N PRO A 267 3.69 21.92 10.04
CA PRO A 267 2.95 22.59 11.11
C PRO A 267 1.45 22.29 11.12
N THR A 268 0.92 21.74 10.03
CA THR A 268 -0.50 21.41 9.88
C THR A 268 -0.81 19.95 10.20
N TRP A 269 0.21 19.16 10.56
CA TRP A 269 0.02 17.76 10.91
C TRP A 269 -0.78 17.60 12.20
N GLN A 270 -1.88 16.81 12.14
CA GLN A 270 -2.78 16.57 13.26
C GLN A 270 -3.12 15.08 13.41
N SER A 271 -2.40 14.19 12.72
CA SER A 271 -2.71 12.75 12.69
C SER A 271 -1.48 11.94 13.04
N GLY A 272 -1.65 10.97 13.93
CA GLY A 272 -0.59 10.04 14.32
C GLY A 272 0.58 10.67 15.10
N ASP A 273 1.23 9.85 15.86
CA ASP A 273 2.38 10.15 16.71
C ASP A 273 3.70 9.85 15.97
N PRO A 274 4.86 10.30 16.49
CA PRO A 274 6.17 9.92 15.93
C PRO A 274 6.31 8.41 15.78
N GLY A 275 6.62 7.95 14.56
CA GLY A 275 6.68 6.54 14.18
C GLY A 275 5.44 6.03 13.44
N ASP A 276 4.33 6.74 13.48
CA ASP A 276 3.16 6.45 12.65
C ASP A 276 3.39 6.84 11.18
N LEU A 277 2.45 6.45 10.32
CA LEU A 277 2.50 6.82 8.91
C LEU A 277 2.27 8.32 8.72
N TRP A 278 3.13 8.93 7.93
CA TRP A 278 2.92 10.27 7.39
C TRP A 278 2.53 10.18 5.92
N TYR A 279 1.61 11.05 5.49
CA TYR A 279 1.21 11.17 4.09
C TYR A 279 0.95 12.64 3.73
N PRO A 280 1.29 13.11 2.52
CA PRO A 280 0.95 14.46 2.09
C PRO A 280 -0.58 14.64 2.08
N HIS A 281 -1.05 15.70 2.72
CA HIS A 281 -2.47 15.95 2.95
C HIS A 281 -2.95 17.33 2.53
N GLN A 282 -2.04 18.18 2.05
CA GLN A 282 -2.33 19.45 1.44
C GLN A 282 -1.58 19.54 0.12
N TYR A 283 -2.26 19.99 -0.91
CA TYR A 283 -1.77 20.00 -2.29
C TYR A 283 -1.66 21.42 -2.86
N GLU A 284 -1.32 22.37 -2.00
CA GLU A 284 -1.00 23.73 -2.40
C GLU A 284 0.49 23.86 -2.74
N PRO A 285 0.86 24.73 -3.70
CA PRO A 285 2.26 24.96 -4.02
C PRO A 285 3.01 25.59 -2.83
N ASN A 286 4.27 25.22 -2.67
CA ASN A 286 5.14 25.77 -1.62
C ASN A 286 5.42 27.25 -1.78
N THR A 287 5.45 27.72 -3.01
CA THR A 287 5.80 29.10 -3.36
C THR A 287 4.78 29.63 -4.34
N PHE A 288 4.21 30.79 -4.04
CA PHE A 288 3.34 31.50 -4.97
C PHE A 288 4.12 32.11 -6.15
N PRO A 289 3.48 32.43 -7.28
CA PRO A 289 4.13 33.05 -8.43
C PRO A 289 4.91 34.34 -8.09
N SER A 290 4.47 35.03 -7.05
CA SER A 290 5.15 36.22 -6.50
C SER A 290 6.51 35.91 -5.85
N GLY A 291 6.91 34.64 -5.74
CA GLY A 291 8.09 34.19 -5.02
C GLY A 291 7.93 34.19 -3.49
N VAL A 292 6.74 34.45 -2.97
CA VAL A 292 6.43 34.42 -1.54
C VAL A 292 6.21 33.00 -1.11
N PRO A 293 6.85 32.52 -0.02
CA PRO A 293 6.58 31.20 0.52
C PRO A 293 5.11 31.04 0.95
N ASN A 294 4.49 29.92 0.60
CA ASN A 294 3.18 29.53 1.09
C ASN A 294 3.34 28.71 2.36
N PRO A 295 2.94 29.20 3.54
CA PRO A 295 3.09 28.45 4.79
C PRO A 295 2.22 27.21 4.86
N LYS A 296 1.22 27.08 3.99
CA LYS A 296 0.36 25.90 3.85
C LYS A 296 0.81 24.98 2.71
N GLY A 297 1.75 25.42 1.89
CA GLY A 297 2.19 24.68 0.72
C GLY A 297 2.91 23.40 1.08
N ARG A 298 2.60 22.33 0.36
CA ARG A 298 3.17 21.01 0.49
C ARG A 298 3.84 20.53 -0.78
N TRP A 299 3.58 21.19 -1.88
CA TRP A 299 3.98 20.76 -3.20
C TRP A 299 4.49 21.93 -4.02
N ASP A 300 5.62 21.75 -4.67
CA ASP A 300 6.09 22.66 -5.69
C ASP A 300 5.60 22.12 -7.03
N LEU A 301 4.37 22.46 -7.37
CA LEU A 301 3.81 22.14 -8.68
C LEU A 301 4.57 22.99 -9.69
N GLY A 302 5.60 22.39 -10.31
CA GLY A 302 6.19 22.93 -11.51
C GLY A 302 5.08 23.16 -12.54
N SER A 303 5.08 24.30 -13.17
CA SER A 303 4.07 24.69 -14.14
C SER A 303 4.18 23.87 -15.41
N GLU A 304 3.48 22.76 -15.52
CA GLU A 304 3.14 22.28 -16.87
C GLU A 304 2.08 23.18 -17.52
N ASP A 305 1.27 23.89 -16.72
CA ASP A 305 0.14 24.70 -17.19
C ASP A 305 0.17 26.17 -16.70
N GLY A 306 1.30 26.64 -16.24
CA GLY A 306 1.41 28.01 -15.72
C GLY A 306 1.70 28.09 -14.24
N ALA A 307 2.14 29.24 -13.82
CA ALA A 307 2.47 29.52 -12.44
C ALA A 307 1.24 29.35 -11.54
N PRO A 308 1.40 28.76 -10.35
CA PRO A 308 0.33 28.71 -9.38
C PRO A 308 -0.18 30.14 -9.06
N PRO A 309 -1.47 30.29 -8.70
CA PRO A 309 -2.03 31.62 -8.42
C PRO A 309 -1.28 32.32 -7.29
N ALA A 310 -1.12 33.62 -7.40
CA ALA A 310 -0.53 34.40 -6.34
C ALA A 310 -1.39 34.34 -5.06
N GLN A 311 -0.72 34.34 -3.91
CA GLN A 311 -1.39 34.30 -2.61
C GLN A 311 -2.47 35.38 -2.51
N GLY A 312 -3.68 34.99 -2.12
CA GLY A 312 -4.81 35.87 -1.94
C GLY A 312 -5.54 36.29 -3.22
N THR A 313 -5.10 35.81 -4.40
CA THR A 313 -5.77 36.09 -5.69
C THR A 313 -6.80 35.08 -6.11
N MET A 314 -6.69 33.85 -5.59
CA MET A 314 -7.71 32.81 -5.82
C MET A 314 -8.01 32.04 -4.53
N PRO A 315 -9.28 31.75 -4.24
CA PRO A 315 -9.62 30.85 -3.16
C PRO A 315 -9.08 29.44 -3.48
N LEU A 316 -8.84 28.64 -2.45
CA LEU A 316 -8.57 27.22 -2.62
C LEU A 316 -9.69 26.58 -3.45
N PRO A 317 -9.38 25.65 -4.36
CA PRO A 317 -10.41 24.98 -5.12
C PRO A 317 -11.35 24.22 -4.18
N ALA A 318 -12.64 24.24 -4.47
CA ALA A 318 -13.65 23.47 -3.73
C ALA A 318 -13.42 21.96 -3.91
N VAL A 319 -12.77 21.57 -4.99
CA VAL A 319 -12.40 20.17 -5.32
C VAL A 319 -10.90 20.14 -5.59
N SER A 320 -10.18 19.32 -4.83
CA SER A 320 -8.73 19.14 -4.99
C SER A 320 -8.41 17.97 -5.94
N ALA A 321 -7.26 18.09 -6.60
CA ALA A 321 -6.58 16.96 -7.24
C ALA A 321 -5.42 16.48 -6.36
N VAL A 322 -5.01 15.23 -6.53
CA VAL A 322 -3.92 14.62 -5.76
C VAL A 322 -2.70 14.47 -6.64
N ALA A 323 -1.57 15.01 -6.18
CA ALA A 323 -0.28 14.79 -6.82
C ALA A 323 0.28 13.38 -6.51
N GLU A 324 1.18 12.89 -7.35
CA GLU A 324 1.94 11.67 -7.09
C GLU A 324 2.81 11.84 -5.84
N ALA A 325 2.90 10.78 -5.04
CA ALA A 325 3.69 10.77 -3.82
C ALA A 325 4.89 9.83 -3.95
N PHE A 326 6.09 10.35 -3.68
CA PHE A 326 7.37 9.63 -3.67
C PHE A 326 7.92 9.63 -2.24
N LEU A 327 7.48 8.66 -1.43
CA LEU A 327 7.84 8.61 -0.02
C LEU A 327 9.30 8.14 0.14
N ASP A 328 9.94 8.50 1.25
CA ASP A 328 11.39 8.43 1.42
C ASP A 328 11.90 7.09 2.00
N THR A 329 11.02 6.26 2.53
CA THR A 329 11.41 4.99 3.17
C THR A 329 10.88 3.80 2.39
N ILE A 330 11.82 2.94 1.93
CA ILE A 330 11.48 1.74 1.18
C ILE A 330 11.25 0.56 2.13
N LEU A 331 10.11 -0.09 1.95
CA LEU A 331 9.75 -1.32 2.63
C LEU A 331 9.80 -2.48 1.65
N VAL A 332 10.24 -3.65 2.12
CA VAL A 332 10.07 -4.92 1.42
C VAL A 332 9.43 -5.90 2.38
N ASN A 333 8.27 -6.43 2.02
CA ASN A 333 7.47 -7.31 2.89
C ASN A 333 7.13 -6.69 4.26
N GLY A 334 7.04 -5.35 4.34
CA GLY A 334 6.85 -4.63 5.58
C GLY A 334 8.13 -4.35 6.39
N GLY A 335 9.25 -5.00 6.10
CA GLY A 335 10.54 -4.65 6.69
C GLY A 335 11.11 -3.37 6.08
N LEU A 336 11.61 -2.42 6.90
CA LEU A 336 12.27 -1.20 6.43
C LEU A 336 13.71 -1.52 6.01
N TYR A 337 14.02 -1.29 4.73
CA TYR A 337 15.34 -1.58 4.14
C TYR A 337 15.92 -2.94 4.58
N PRO A 338 15.16 -4.05 4.48
CA PRO A 338 15.58 -5.32 5.04
C PRO A 338 16.72 -5.94 4.24
N LYS A 339 17.39 -6.94 4.84
CA LYS A 339 18.33 -7.83 4.16
C LYS A 339 17.79 -9.24 4.11
N VAL A 340 18.21 -10.01 3.12
CA VAL A 340 17.96 -11.46 3.06
C VAL A 340 19.28 -12.18 2.75
N SER A 341 19.56 -13.23 3.49
CA SER A 341 20.64 -14.15 3.18
C SER A 341 20.07 -15.35 2.43
N VAL A 342 20.61 -15.63 1.27
CA VAL A 342 20.19 -16.78 0.47
C VAL A 342 21.34 -17.75 0.33
N PRO A 343 21.09 -19.08 0.33
CA PRO A 343 22.15 -20.05 0.11
C PRO A 343 22.73 -19.95 -1.30
N PRO A 344 23.98 -20.42 -1.54
CA PRO A 344 24.65 -20.36 -2.83
C PRO A 344 24.03 -21.40 -3.81
N LYS A 345 22.76 -21.26 -4.09
CA LYS A 345 21.99 -22.09 -5.02
C LYS A 345 21.00 -21.23 -5.79
N ARG A 346 20.35 -21.80 -6.79
CA ARG A 346 19.30 -21.11 -7.52
C ARG A 346 18.18 -20.70 -6.55
N VAL A 347 17.78 -19.44 -6.58
CA VAL A 347 16.68 -18.86 -5.77
C VAL A 347 15.70 -18.18 -6.72
N ARG A 348 14.42 -18.33 -6.42
CA ARG A 348 13.35 -17.65 -7.16
C ARG A 348 12.80 -16.51 -6.32
N PHE A 349 12.82 -15.30 -6.88
CA PHE A 349 12.11 -14.16 -6.33
C PHE A 349 10.84 -13.87 -7.16
N ARG A 350 9.76 -13.54 -6.48
CA ARG A 350 8.56 -12.96 -7.09
C ARG A 350 8.44 -11.53 -6.62
N MET A 351 8.51 -10.59 -7.55
CA MET A 351 8.57 -9.17 -7.24
C MET A 351 7.27 -8.47 -7.58
N LEU A 352 6.76 -7.69 -6.63
CA LEU A 352 5.59 -6.84 -6.78
C LEU A 352 5.97 -5.41 -6.43
N ASN A 353 5.71 -4.46 -7.33
CA ASN A 353 5.76 -3.05 -7.02
C ASN A 353 4.40 -2.59 -6.48
N GLY A 354 4.33 -2.35 -5.18
CA GLY A 354 3.18 -1.82 -4.46
C GLY A 354 3.43 -0.39 -3.95
N SER A 355 4.40 0.33 -4.51
CA SER A 355 4.69 1.73 -4.18
C SER A 355 3.67 2.69 -4.76
N GLN A 356 3.64 3.93 -4.25
CA GLN A 356 2.64 4.93 -4.64
C GLN A 356 2.82 5.38 -6.11
N ALA A 357 4.02 5.84 -6.47
CA ALA A 357 4.28 6.35 -7.82
C ALA A 357 5.62 5.89 -8.42
N ARG A 358 6.42 5.12 -7.66
CA ARG A 358 7.78 4.76 -8.07
C ARG A 358 7.83 3.64 -9.09
N PHE A 359 8.71 3.81 -10.08
CA PHE A 359 9.23 2.73 -10.90
C PHE A 359 10.55 2.24 -10.32
N TYR A 360 10.80 0.93 -10.35
CA TYR A 360 12.05 0.33 -9.88
C TYR A 360 12.81 -0.28 -11.03
N HIS A 361 14.07 0.09 -11.15
CA HIS A 361 15.03 -0.57 -12.01
C HIS A 361 15.92 -1.47 -11.13
N LEU A 362 15.88 -2.76 -11.36
CA LEU A 362 16.56 -3.77 -10.55
C LEU A 362 17.70 -4.38 -11.31
N ASN A 363 18.90 -4.37 -10.74
CA ASN A 363 20.08 -4.99 -11.29
C ASN A 363 20.69 -5.99 -10.29
N LEU A 364 21.25 -7.07 -10.83
CA LEU A 364 22.14 -7.95 -10.09
C LEU A 364 23.58 -7.47 -10.31
N GLU A 365 24.25 -7.12 -9.22
CA GLU A 365 25.63 -6.65 -9.26
C GLU A 365 26.49 -7.51 -8.35
N GLY A 366 27.70 -7.94 -8.77
CA GLY A 366 28.62 -8.75 -7.98
C GLY A 366 30.02 -8.12 -7.91
N PRO A 367 30.96 -8.56 -7.07
CA PRO A 367 32.34 -8.05 -7.01
C PRO A 367 33.13 -8.47 -8.26
N GLY A 368 33.64 -7.50 -9.03
CA GLY A 368 34.29 -7.74 -10.34
C GLY A 368 33.26 -8.13 -11.42
N ASP A 369 33.67 -8.64 -12.56
CA ASP A 369 32.79 -9.01 -13.69
C ASP A 369 31.96 -10.29 -13.47
N ARG A 370 31.84 -10.77 -12.24
CA ARG A 370 31.07 -11.97 -11.89
C ARG A 370 30.18 -11.70 -10.68
N TRP A 371 28.88 -11.48 -10.92
CA TRP A 371 27.80 -11.41 -9.94
C TRP A 371 27.98 -10.35 -8.85
N LYS A 372 27.59 -9.14 -9.12
CA LYS A 372 27.68 -7.97 -8.25
C LYS A 372 26.43 -7.80 -7.39
N ARG A 373 26.52 -7.08 -6.30
CA ARG A 373 25.41 -6.80 -5.38
C ARG A 373 24.12 -6.44 -6.15
N VAL A 374 22.98 -6.88 -5.63
CA VAL A 374 21.70 -6.25 -6.03
C VAL A 374 21.74 -4.84 -5.49
N SER A 375 21.93 -3.85 -6.33
CA SER A 375 21.74 -2.45 -5.99
C SER A 375 20.37 -2.00 -6.51
N TRP A 376 19.61 -1.37 -5.63
CA TRP A 376 18.37 -0.75 -6.00
C TRP A 376 18.68 0.66 -6.48
N THR A 377 18.72 0.87 -7.78
CA THR A 377 18.84 2.22 -8.33
C THR A 377 17.45 2.74 -8.63
N VAL A 378 16.97 3.65 -7.81
CA VAL A 378 15.76 4.43 -8.13
C VAL A 378 16.22 5.56 -9.03
N ARG A 379 15.87 5.50 -10.32
CA ARG A 379 16.04 6.64 -11.21
C ARG A 379 14.74 7.40 -11.27
N TYR A 380 14.81 8.67 -10.90
CA TYR A 380 13.75 9.64 -11.16
C TYR A 380 13.86 10.05 -12.64
N ARG A 381 12.78 10.01 -13.36
CA ARG A 381 12.56 10.80 -14.57
C ARG A 381 11.53 11.83 -14.28
#